data_41d5bdb333a1e23685d38a71c88296a7
#
_entry.id   41d5bdb333a1e23685d38a71c88296a7
#
_cell.length_a   1.000
_cell.length_b   1.000
_cell.length_c   1.000
_cell.angle_alpha   90.00
_cell.angle_beta   90.00
_cell.angle_gamma   90.00
#
_symmetry.space_group_name_H-M   'P 1'
#
loop_
_entity.id
_entity.type
_entity.pdbx_description
1 polymer ?
#
loop_
_entity_poly.entity_id
_entity_poly.type
_entity_poly.pdbx_seq_one_letter_code
_entity_poly.pdbx_strand_id
1 'polypeptide(L)'
;MARVLVADDASFMRQMIREIVESEGHEVVGEASDGMEAVDEYKRVKPDVVTMDIVMPRRSGIDAVRCIMELDSSACVVMCSALGQESLVSEALAAGARDFIVKPFKPAKVVEVAQKVLSSE
;
A
#
# COMPACT_ATOMS: atom_id res chain seq x y z
N MET A 1 -16.26 -3.18 -4.73
CA MET A 1 -15.69 -3.40 -3.40
C MET A 1 -14.37 -4.16 -3.56
N ALA A 2 -13.32 -3.65 -2.94
CA ALA A 2 -12.00 -4.27 -3.02
C ALA A 2 -11.54 -4.76 -1.64
N ARG A 3 -10.68 -5.76 -1.64
CA ARG A 3 -10.03 -6.29 -0.44
C ARG A 3 -8.66 -5.62 -0.31
N VAL A 4 -8.44 -4.91 0.80
CA VAL A 4 -7.28 -4.03 0.99
C VAL A 4 -6.37 -4.55 2.11
N LEU A 5 -5.07 -4.60 1.85
CA LEU A 5 -4.04 -4.83 2.86
C LEU A 5 -3.37 -3.49 3.15
N VAL A 6 -3.31 -3.10 4.42
CA VAL A 6 -2.73 -1.83 4.84
C VAL A 6 -1.42 -2.08 5.59
N ALA A 7 -0.31 -1.57 5.07
CA ALA A 7 1.01 -1.74 5.66
C ALA A 7 1.62 -0.39 6.02
N ASP A 8 1.80 -0.14 7.31
CA ASP A 8 2.38 1.08 7.86
C ASP A 8 2.82 0.77 9.30
N ASP A 9 3.96 1.26 9.73
CA ASP A 9 4.44 1.00 11.09
C ASP A 9 3.70 1.80 12.16
N ALA A 10 2.98 2.86 11.77
CA ALA A 10 2.19 3.67 12.70
C ALA A 10 0.74 3.20 12.71
N SER A 11 0.26 2.75 13.88
CA SER A 11 -1.09 2.23 14.00
C SER A 11 -2.16 3.28 13.66
N PHE A 12 -1.91 4.55 14.01
CA PHE A 12 -2.88 5.60 13.71
C PHE A 12 -3.00 5.85 12.20
N MET A 13 -1.92 5.65 11.44
CA MET A 13 -1.95 5.77 9.98
C MET A 13 -2.74 4.61 9.37
N ARG A 14 -2.53 3.39 9.88
CA ARG A 14 -3.32 2.25 9.43
C ARG A 14 -4.82 2.49 9.68
N GLN A 15 -5.15 3.01 10.86
CA GLN A 15 -6.54 3.33 11.20
C GLN A 15 -7.12 4.39 10.28
N MET A 16 -6.35 5.42 9.96
CA MET A 16 -6.78 6.50 9.06
C MET A 16 -7.11 5.95 7.67
N ILE A 17 -6.22 5.14 7.11
CA ILE A 17 -6.44 4.53 5.78
C ILE A 17 -7.65 3.60 5.83
N ARG A 18 -7.75 2.79 6.90
CA ARG A 18 -8.90 1.89 7.08
C ARG A 18 -10.21 2.66 7.02
N GLU A 19 -10.32 3.76 7.76
CA GLU A 19 -11.55 4.56 7.79
C GLU A 19 -11.88 5.12 6.42
N ILE A 20 -10.87 5.59 5.68
CA ILE A 20 -11.08 6.14 4.34
C ILE A 20 -11.58 5.07 3.37
N VAL A 21 -10.90 3.94 3.30
CA VAL A 21 -11.28 2.90 2.31
C VAL A 21 -12.57 2.21 2.69
N GLU A 22 -12.84 2.02 3.98
CA GLU A 22 -14.09 1.42 4.42
C GLU A 22 -15.29 2.34 4.14
N SER A 23 -15.09 3.66 4.23
CA SER A 23 -16.15 4.62 3.89
C SER A 23 -16.55 4.55 2.41
N GLU A 24 -15.67 4.02 1.56
CA GLU A 24 -15.93 3.84 0.12
C GLU A 24 -16.38 2.41 -0.21
N GLY A 25 -16.71 1.62 0.80
CA GLY A 25 -17.24 0.28 0.58
C GLY A 25 -16.19 -0.81 0.40
N HIS A 26 -14.92 -0.51 0.62
CA HIS A 26 -13.85 -1.52 0.56
C HIS A 26 -13.68 -2.20 1.91
N GLU A 27 -13.07 -3.38 1.89
CA GLU A 27 -12.82 -4.16 3.11
C GLU A 27 -11.33 -4.24 3.38
N VAL A 28 -10.90 -3.90 4.60
CA VAL A 28 -9.51 -4.13 5.02
C VAL A 28 -9.40 -5.56 5.52
N VAL A 29 -8.65 -6.38 4.81
CA VAL A 29 -8.54 -7.82 5.09
C VAL A 29 -7.27 -8.17 5.87
N GLY A 30 -6.36 -7.23 6.04
CA GLY A 30 -5.15 -7.43 6.82
C GLY A 30 -4.41 -6.13 7.06
N GLU A 31 -3.55 -6.14 8.06
CA GLU A 31 -2.67 -5.02 8.38
C GLU A 31 -1.27 -5.56 8.64
N ALA A 32 -0.26 -4.74 8.36
CA ALA A 32 1.13 -5.08 8.59
C ALA A 32 1.85 -3.86 9.16
N SER A 33 2.79 -4.07 10.08
CA SER A 33 3.54 -3.00 10.73
C SER A 33 4.98 -2.90 10.23
N ASP A 34 5.40 -3.81 9.36
CA ASP A 34 6.72 -3.77 8.73
C ASP A 34 6.68 -4.53 7.40
N GLY A 35 7.80 -4.44 6.65
CA GLY A 35 7.85 -5.05 5.32
C GLY A 35 7.79 -6.56 5.32
N MET A 36 8.30 -7.22 6.36
CA MET A 36 8.22 -8.68 6.45
C MET A 36 6.79 -9.14 6.68
N GLU A 37 6.09 -8.49 7.62
CA GLU A 37 4.66 -8.76 7.85
C GLU A 37 3.84 -8.50 6.59
N ALA A 38 4.18 -7.44 5.84
CA ALA A 38 3.45 -7.10 4.62
C ALA A 38 3.52 -8.25 3.60
N VAL A 39 4.70 -8.84 3.41
CA VAL A 39 4.86 -9.96 2.49
C VAL A 39 4.09 -11.19 2.99
N ASP A 40 4.21 -11.50 4.29
CA ASP A 40 3.52 -12.64 4.87
C ASP A 40 2.00 -12.49 4.79
N GLU A 41 1.48 -11.30 5.10
CA GLU A 41 0.05 -11.02 5.01
C GLU A 41 -0.44 -11.05 3.56
N TYR A 42 0.37 -10.59 2.61
CA TYR A 42 0.02 -10.68 1.20
C TYR A 42 -0.24 -12.14 0.79
N LYS A 43 0.66 -13.04 1.20
CA LYS A 43 0.49 -14.46 0.93
C LYS A 43 -0.78 -15.03 1.57
N ARG A 44 -1.09 -14.58 2.78
CA ARG A 44 -2.21 -15.10 3.57
C ARG A 44 -3.56 -14.64 3.03
N VAL A 45 -3.69 -13.33 2.73
CA VAL A 45 -4.98 -12.75 2.40
C VAL A 45 -5.20 -12.52 0.90
N LYS A 46 -4.15 -12.47 0.10
CA LYS A 46 -4.22 -12.24 -1.35
C LYS A 46 -5.15 -11.06 -1.67
N PRO A 47 -4.78 -9.84 -1.27
CA PRO A 47 -5.65 -8.69 -1.43
C PRO A 47 -5.75 -8.23 -2.89
N ASP A 48 -6.74 -7.39 -3.17
CA ASP A 48 -6.87 -6.74 -4.47
C ASP A 48 -5.91 -5.55 -4.59
N VAL A 49 -5.65 -4.86 -3.48
CA VAL A 49 -4.75 -3.72 -3.44
C VAL A 49 -4.02 -3.64 -2.10
N VAL A 50 -2.77 -3.20 -2.12
CA VAL A 50 -1.97 -2.96 -0.92
C VAL A 50 -1.64 -1.48 -0.84
N THR A 51 -1.83 -0.87 0.33
CA THR A 51 -1.23 0.43 0.61
C THR A 51 0.03 0.17 1.43
N MET A 52 1.18 0.67 0.98
CA MET A 52 2.48 0.32 1.53
C MET A 52 3.29 1.56 1.87
N ASP A 53 3.60 1.75 3.14
CA ASP A 53 4.51 2.82 3.56
C ASP A 53 5.92 2.49 3.03
N ILE A 54 6.65 3.52 2.60
CA ILE A 54 7.99 3.33 2.04
C ILE A 54 8.99 2.92 3.12
N VAL A 55 9.01 3.65 4.23
CA VAL A 55 9.99 3.43 5.30
C VAL A 55 9.35 2.71 6.47
N MET A 56 9.76 1.47 6.69
CA MET A 56 9.28 0.63 7.79
C MET A 56 10.45 -0.15 8.39
N PRO A 57 10.36 -0.55 9.68
CA PRO A 57 11.43 -1.34 10.30
C PRO A 57 11.51 -2.74 9.67
N ARG A 58 12.61 -3.41 9.92
CA ARG A 58 13.00 -4.77 9.50
C ARG A 58 13.13 -4.90 7.99
N ARG A 59 12.11 -4.54 7.22
CA ARG A 59 12.15 -4.55 5.76
C ARG A 59 11.40 -3.33 5.25
N SER A 60 12.01 -2.58 4.35
CA SER A 60 11.39 -1.37 3.79
C SER A 60 10.21 -1.74 2.90
N GLY A 61 9.34 -0.75 2.64
CA GLY A 61 8.22 -0.93 1.73
C GLY A 61 8.69 -1.25 0.30
N ILE A 62 9.82 -0.70 -0.12
CA ILE A 62 10.38 -0.96 -1.46
C ILE A 62 10.80 -2.43 -1.58
N ASP A 63 11.50 -2.96 -0.57
CA ASP A 63 11.88 -4.36 -0.56
C ASP A 63 10.66 -5.27 -0.53
N ALA A 64 9.64 -4.89 0.24
CA ALA A 64 8.39 -5.64 0.30
C ALA A 64 7.69 -5.67 -1.08
N VAL A 65 7.68 -4.54 -1.80
CA VAL A 65 7.12 -4.49 -3.16
C VAL A 65 7.86 -5.46 -4.09
N ARG A 66 9.19 -5.48 -4.02
CA ARG A 66 9.98 -6.41 -4.85
C ARG A 66 9.58 -7.86 -4.57
N CYS A 67 9.47 -8.22 -3.30
CA CYS A 67 9.06 -9.58 -2.91
C CYS A 67 7.65 -9.91 -3.37
N ILE A 68 6.72 -8.97 -3.20
CA ILE A 68 5.32 -9.16 -3.61
C ILE A 68 5.24 -9.34 -5.14
N MET A 69 5.97 -8.53 -5.90
CA MET A 69 5.96 -8.64 -7.36
C MET A 69 6.55 -9.96 -7.85
N GLU A 70 7.51 -10.54 -7.12
CA GLU A 70 8.03 -11.87 -7.41
C GLU A 70 6.97 -12.96 -7.17
N LEU A 71 6.15 -12.77 -6.13
CA LEU A 71 5.07 -13.72 -5.80
C LEU A 71 3.90 -13.61 -6.78
N ASP A 72 3.60 -12.39 -7.22
CA ASP A 72 2.43 -12.09 -8.04
C ASP A 72 2.72 -10.86 -8.88
N SER A 73 3.06 -11.06 -10.15
CA SER A 73 3.41 -9.97 -11.05
C SER A 73 2.23 -9.05 -11.38
N SER A 74 1.01 -9.45 -11.05
CA SER A 74 -0.19 -8.63 -11.24
C SER A 74 -0.58 -7.87 -9.96
N ALA A 75 0.23 -7.96 -8.90
CA ALA A 75 -0.06 -7.29 -7.63
C ALA A 75 -0.22 -5.79 -7.83
N CYS A 76 -1.16 -5.22 -7.09
CA CYS A 76 -1.46 -3.79 -7.15
C CYS A 76 -1.03 -3.15 -5.82
N VAL A 77 0.09 -2.42 -5.85
CA VAL A 77 0.64 -1.77 -4.66
C VAL A 77 0.67 -0.26 -4.85
N VAL A 78 0.09 0.45 -3.90
CA VAL A 78 0.10 1.92 -3.85
C VAL A 78 1.03 2.32 -2.70
N MET A 79 2.08 3.08 -3.00
CA MET A 79 3.01 3.52 -1.97
C MET A 79 2.46 4.72 -1.21
N CYS A 80 2.83 4.83 0.05
CA CYS A 80 2.52 5.99 0.89
C CYS A 80 3.83 6.64 1.28
N SER A 81 4.06 7.89 0.85
CA SER A 81 5.32 8.59 1.04
C SER A 81 5.17 9.85 1.87
N ALA A 82 6.24 10.27 2.54
CA ALA A 82 6.33 11.58 3.16
C ALA A 82 6.90 12.57 2.14
N LEU A 83 6.75 13.86 2.42
CA LEU A 83 7.41 14.90 1.62
C LEU A 83 8.92 14.69 1.67
N GLY A 84 9.58 14.91 0.55
CA GLY A 84 11.04 14.75 0.46
C GLY A 84 11.50 13.34 0.11
N GLN A 85 10.58 12.43 -0.21
CA GLN A 85 10.92 11.04 -0.54
C GLN A 85 10.78 10.73 -2.03
N GLU A 86 10.93 11.75 -2.90
CA GLU A 86 10.69 11.59 -4.34
C GLU A 86 11.59 10.52 -4.98
N SER A 87 12.86 10.44 -4.56
CA SER A 87 13.77 9.41 -5.10
C SER A 87 13.35 8.01 -4.69
N LEU A 88 12.82 7.86 -3.47
CA LEU A 88 12.32 6.57 -2.98
C LEU A 88 11.03 6.18 -3.71
N VAL A 89 10.17 7.16 -4.01
CA VAL A 89 8.95 6.92 -4.80
C VAL A 89 9.33 6.39 -6.19
N SER A 90 10.31 7.03 -6.85
CA SER A 90 10.79 6.58 -8.15
C SER A 90 11.32 5.15 -8.09
N GLU A 91 12.08 4.82 -7.05
CA GLU A 91 12.61 3.49 -6.84
C GLU A 91 11.49 2.45 -6.63
N ALA A 92 10.46 2.83 -5.86
CA ALA A 92 9.30 1.95 -5.61
C ALA A 92 8.52 1.69 -6.90
N LEU A 93 8.30 2.72 -7.72
CA LEU A 93 7.62 2.56 -9.00
C LEU A 93 8.42 1.66 -9.94
N ALA A 94 9.75 1.82 -9.97
CA ALA A 94 10.63 0.95 -10.76
C ALA A 94 10.57 -0.50 -10.25
N ALA A 95 10.31 -0.70 -8.96
CA ALA A 95 10.20 -2.03 -8.36
C ALA A 95 8.84 -2.69 -8.65
N GLY A 96 7.86 -1.94 -9.15
CA GLY A 96 6.57 -2.49 -9.56
C GLY A 96 5.34 -1.86 -8.91
N ALA A 97 5.51 -0.88 -8.01
CA ALA A 97 4.36 -0.17 -7.46
C ALA A 97 3.61 0.56 -8.57
N ARG A 98 2.28 0.64 -8.44
CA ARG A 98 1.43 1.24 -9.47
C ARG A 98 1.24 2.74 -9.34
N ASP A 99 1.23 3.22 -8.10
CA ASP A 99 1.00 4.64 -7.83
C ASP A 99 1.49 4.98 -6.43
N PHE A 100 1.31 6.22 -6.02
CA PHE A 100 1.70 6.66 -4.69
C PHE A 100 0.76 7.75 -4.17
N ILE A 101 0.73 7.91 -2.84
CA ILE A 101 -0.03 8.94 -2.13
C ILE A 101 0.94 9.60 -1.16
N VAL A 102 0.87 10.92 -1.02
CA VAL A 102 1.77 11.69 -0.14
C VAL A 102 1.08 11.99 1.19
N LYS A 103 1.79 11.78 2.29
CA LYS A 103 1.33 12.15 3.63
C LYS A 103 1.52 13.64 3.85
N PRO A 104 0.64 14.34 4.59
CA PRO A 104 -0.60 13.85 5.19
C PRO A 104 -1.67 13.56 4.13
N PHE A 105 -2.43 12.50 4.33
CA PHE A 105 -3.41 12.06 3.34
C PHE A 105 -4.59 13.00 3.25
N LYS A 106 -5.00 13.29 2.03
CA LYS A 106 -6.30 13.89 1.74
C LYS A 106 -7.22 12.73 1.38
N PRO A 107 -8.35 12.53 2.08
CA PRO A 107 -9.23 11.40 1.80
C PRO A 107 -9.63 11.29 0.33
N ALA A 108 -9.94 12.41 -0.32
CA ALA A 108 -10.30 12.42 -1.74
C ALA A 108 -9.18 11.88 -2.63
N LYS A 109 -7.91 12.13 -2.27
CA LYS A 109 -6.77 11.65 -3.04
C LYS A 109 -6.59 10.14 -2.89
N VAL A 110 -6.80 9.60 -1.69
CA VAL A 110 -6.74 8.16 -1.44
C VAL A 110 -7.81 7.45 -2.27
N VAL A 111 -9.03 7.98 -2.26
CA VAL A 111 -10.15 7.43 -3.03
C VAL A 111 -9.84 7.46 -4.52
N GLU A 112 -9.34 8.59 -5.02
CA GLU A 112 -9.00 8.77 -6.44
C GLU A 112 -7.97 7.74 -6.89
N VAL A 113 -6.88 7.57 -6.14
CA VAL A 113 -5.80 6.64 -6.49
C VAL A 113 -6.30 5.20 -6.43
N ALA A 114 -7.07 4.85 -5.39
CA ALA A 114 -7.63 3.50 -5.27
C ALA A 114 -8.52 3.17 -6.48
N GLN A 115 -9.39 4.08 -6.89
CA GLN A 115 -10.25 3.88 -8.04
C GLN A 115 -9.44 3.71 -9.33
N LYS A 116 -8.41 4.54 -9.49
CA LYS A 116 -7.56 4.51 -10.68
C LYS A 116 -6.84 3.16 -10.83
N VAL A 117 -6.20 2.67 -9.75
CA VAL A 117 -5.43 1.43 -9.83
C VAL A 117 -6.32 0.20 -9.97
N LEU A 118 -7.50 0.21 -9.35
CA LEU A 118 -8.44 -0.91 -9.45
C LEU A 118 -9.10 -0.97 -10.82
N SER A 119 -9.35 0.18 -11.45
CA SER A 119 -10.00 0.21 -12.77
C SER A 119 -9.04 -0.03 -13.94
N SER A 120 -7.73 0.02 -13.71
CA SER A 120 -6.73 -0.16 -14.78
C SER A 120 -6.41 -1.64 -15.04
N GLU A 121 -7.06 -2.54 -14.36
CA GLU A 121 -6.85 -3.98 -14.56
C GLU A 121 -7.67 -4.55 -15.74
#